data_d6b5df9219d62e2acff460bee3a4a01e
#
_entry.id   d6b5df9219d62e2acff460bee3a4a01e
#
_cell.length_a   1.000
_cell.length_b   1.000
_cell.length_c   1.000
_cell.angle_alpha   90.00
_cell.angle_beta   90.00
_cell.angle_gamma   90.00
#
_symmetry.space_group_name_H-M   'P 1'
#
loop_
_entity.id
_entity.type
_entity.pdbx_description
1 polymer ?
#
loop_
_entity_poly.entity_id
_entity_poly.type
_entity_poly.pdbx_seq_one_letter_code
_entity_poly.pdbx_strand_id
1 'polypeptide(L)'
;HARQDNKGRLIIGGKFDDDSSREKNIEDTAEKLVQDMATRLNYNGNMILDHFTLGRRPLPIDGRPKIGRLINHKGQKLNGIYLAVMHSGITNAPLAGKFGIDEVITGKRNHLIKDFSPQKIVNEEDL
;
A
#
# COMPACT_ATOMS: atom_id res chain seq x y z
N HIS A 1 -3.14 12.30 5.33
CA HIS A 1 -2.01 12.45 6.28
C HIS A 1 -1.05 13.51 5.80
N ALA A 2 -0.37 14.17 6.74
CA ALA A 2 0.64 15.17 6.44
C ALA A 2 1.80 15.05 7.44
N ARG A 3 3.00 15.44 6.99
CA ARG A 3 4.18 15.60 7.84
C ARG A 3 4.98 16.81 7.36
N GLN A 4 5.65 17.48 8.27
CA GLN A 4 6.56 18.57 7.95
C GLN A 4 8.00 18.08 8.02
N ASP A 5 8.83 18.51 7.07
CA ASP A 5 10.26 18.28 7.12
C ASP A 5 10.98 19.42 7.89
N ASN A 6 12.27 19.25 8.10
CA ASN A 6 13.11 20.23 8.81
C ASN A 6 13.36 21.54 8.04
N LYS A 7 12.88 21.65 6.80
CA LYS A 7 12.94 22.85 5.97
C LYS A 7 11.60 23.58 5.89
N GLY A 8 10.61 23.12 6.67
CA GLY A 8 9.27 23.71 6.69
C GLY A 8 8.36 23.25 5.57
N ARG A 9 8.77 22.31 4.68
CA ARG A 9 7.92 21.79 3.62
C ARG A 9 6.94 20.77 4.18
N LEU A 10 5.69 20.86 3.72
CA LEU A 10 4.65 19.88 4.04
C LEU A 10 4.60 18.80 2.95
N ILE A 11 4.69 17.55 3.37
CA ILE A 11 4.46 16.39 2.53
C ILE A 11 3.06 15.87 2.84
N ILE A 12 2.16 15.99 1.88
CA ILE A 12 0.74 15.68 2.03
C ILE A 12 0.43 14.46 1.17
N GLY A 13 -0.32 13.53 1.71
CA GLY A 13 -0.74 12.36 0.95
C GLY A 13 -2.04 11.78 1.48
N GLY A 14 -2.70 10.96 0.66
CA GLY A 14 -3.82 10.19 1.15
C GLY A 14 -5.09 10.19 0.32
N LYS A 15 -5.09 10.79 -0.84
CA LYS A 15 -6.21 10.58 -1.75
C LYS A 15 -6.01 9.28 -2.52
N PHE A 16 -7.01 8.43 -2.51
CA PHE A 16 -7.13 7.27 -3.38
C PHE A 16 -8.05 7.65 -4.52
N ASP A 17 -7.66 7.29 -5.70
CA ASP A 17 -8.44 7.47 -6.89
C ASP A 17 -8.60 6.12 -7.55
N ASP A 18 -9.83 5.66 -7.75
CA ASP A 18 -10.14 4.33 -8.26
C ASP A 18 -10.49 4.33 -9.74
N ASP A 19 -10.47 5.49 -10.40
CA ASP A 19 -10.94 5.61 -11.75
C ASP A 19 -9.81 5.73 -12.78
N SER A 20 -10.00 5.09 -13.93
CA SER A 20 -9.11 5.15 -15.09
C SER A 20 -9.19 6.47 -15.90
N SER A 21 -10.14 7.34 -15.59
CA SER A 21 -10.26 8.69 -16.19
C SER A 21 -9.22 9.71 -15.68
N ARG A 22 -8.29 9.28 -14.92
CA ARG A 22 -7.37 9.95 -13.98
C ARG A 22 -6.31 10.83 -14.57
N GLU A 23 -5.96 10.64 -15.81
CA GLU A 23 -4.82 11.35 -16.41
C GLU A 23 -5.11 12.82 -16.70
N LYS A 24 -6.39 13.23 -16.67
CA LYS A 24 -6.75 14.57 -17.14
C LYS A 24 -6.66 15.69 -16.10
N ASN A 25 -6.62 15.39 -14.77
CA ASN A 25 -6.64 16.43 -13.73
C ASN A 25 -5.83 16.08 -12.47
N ILE A 26 -4.66 15.48 -12.62
CA ILE A 26 -3.81 15.09 -11.48
C ILE A 26 -3.29 16.33 -10.76
N GLU A 27 -2.91 17.36 -11.51
CA GLU A 27 -2.41 18.63 -10.97
C GLU A 27 -3.50 19.36 -10.19
N ASP A 28 -4.69 19.51 -10.75
CA ASP A 28 -5.85 20.09 -10.05
C ASP A 28 -6.17 19.34 -8.75
N THR A 29 -6.01 18.02 -8.77
CA THR A 29 -6.20 17.18 -7.57
C THR A 29 -5.13 17.45 -6.53
N ALA A 30 -3.88 17.65 -6.93
CA ALA A 30 -2.78 17.98 -6.03
C ALA A 30 -2.96 19.39 -5.43
N GLU A 31 -3.34 20.37 -6.23
CA GLU A 31 -3.63 21.73 -5.76
C GLU A 31 -4.80 21.75 -4.77
N LYS A 32 -5.87 21.03 -5.08
CA LYS A 32 -7.00 20.90 -4.17
C LYS A 32 -6.61 20.25 -2.84
N LEU A 33 -5.72 19.27 -2.85
CA LEU A 33 -5.21 18.65 -1.63
C LEU A 33 -4.41 19.64 -0.78
N VAL A 34 -3.66 20.56 -1.40
CA VAL A 34 -2.96 21.64 -0.70
C VAL A 34 -3.95 22.62 -0.05
N GLN A 35 -4.98 23.03 -0.78
CA GLN A 35 -6.03 23.93 -0.28
C GLN A 35 -6.82 23.28 0.89
N ASP A 36 -7.20 22.02 0.74
CA ASP A 36 -7.87 21.27 1.81
C ASP A 36 -7.00 21.18 3.07
N MET A 37 -5.69 21.05 2.90
CA MET A 37 -4.76 21.01 4.03
C MET A 37 -4.62 22.37 4.69
N ALA A 38 -4.48 23.44 3.92
CA ALA A 38 -4.43 24.82 4.45
C ALA A 38 -5.67 25.11 5.31
N THR A 39 -6.84 24.75 4.81
CA THR A 39 -8.11 24.89 5.53
C THR A 39 -8.12 24.11 6.84
N ARG A 40 -7.69 22.84 6.83
CA ARG A 40 -7.64 21.98 8.03
C ARG A 40 -6.67 22.46 9.10
N LEU A 41 -5.58 23.09 8.67
CA LEU A 41 -4.58 23.67 9.57
C LEU A 41 -4.93 25.09 10.01
N ASN A 42 -6.04 25.64 9.54
CA ASN A 42 -6.41 27.05 9.73
C ASN A 42 -5.26 28.00 9.37
N TYR A 43 -4.56 27.67 8.28
CA TYR A 43 -3.39 28.41 7.84
C TYR A 43 -3.79 29.56 6.92
N ASN A 44 -3.55 30.80 7.37
CA ASN A 44 -3.93 32.01 6.64
C ASN A 44 -2.83 32.50 5.67
N GLY A 45 -1.71 31.81 5.60
CA GLY A 45 -0.64 32.12 4.65
C GLY A 45 -0.86 31.46 3.29
N ASN A 46 0.04 31.70 2.35
CA ASN A 46 0.01 31.10 1.04
C ASN A 46 0.74 29.74 1.06
N MET A 47 0.01 28.63 0.86
CA MET A 47 0.60 27.32 0.57
C MET A 47 0.73 27.18 -0.95
N ILE A 48 1.92 26.88 -1.41
CA ILE A 48 2.22 26.70 -2.83
C ILE A 48 2.53 25.22 -3.06
N LEU A 49 1.95 24.64 -4.10
CA LEU A 49 2.33 23.33 -4.58
C LEU A 49 3.73 23.41 -5.20
N ASP A 50 4.72 22.75 -4.58
CA ASP A 50 6.08 22.68 -5.10
C ASP A 50 6.19 21.59 -6.18
N HIS A 51 5.79 20.38 -5.85
CA HIS A 51 5.69 19.27 -6.80
C HIS A 51 4.74 18.19 -6.27
N PHE A 52 4.34 17.29 -7.14
CA PHE A 52 3.55 16.12 -6.77
C PHE A 52 4.05 14.86 -7.46
N THR A 53 3.75 13.73 -6.87
CA THR A 53 4.02 12.42 -7.45
C THR A 53 2.79 11.54 -7.36
N LEU A 54 2.59 10.71 -8.37
CA LEU A 54 1.55 9.69 -8.38
C LEU A 54 2.17 8.32 -8.14
N GLY A 55 1.79 7.68 -7.04
CA GLY A 55 2.24 6.33 -6.71
C GLY A 55 1.14 5.30 -6.95
N ARG A 56 1.46 4.22 -7.65
CA ARG A 56 0.57 3.06 -7.73
C ARG A 56 0.77 2.19 -6.50
N ARG A 57 -0.31 1.86 -5.81
CA ARG A 57 -0.26 0.99 -4.63
C ARG A 57 -0.72 -0.41 -4.99
N PRO A 58 0.04 -1.45 -4.64
CA PRO A 58 -0.43 -2.82 -4.79
C PRO A 58 -1.51 -3.09 -3.74
N LEU A 59 -2.75 -3.17 -4.18
CA LEU A 59 -3.88 -3.53 -3.33
C LEU A 59 -4.35 -4.92 -3.73
N PRO A 60 -4.37 -5.89 -2.82
CA PRO A 60 -5.08 -7.14 -3.07
C PRO A 60 -6.57 -6.87 -3.31
N ILE A 61 -7.20 -7.64 -4.21
CA ILE A 61 -8.59 -7.43 -4.64
C ILE A 61 -9.57 -7.43 -3.45
N ASP A 62 -9.33 -8.29 -2.46
CA ASP A 62 -10.13 -8.37 -1.24
C ASP A 62 -9.73 -7.37 -0.14
N GLY A 63 -8.81 -6.44 -0.43
CA GLY A 63 -8.31 -5.42 0.49
C GLY A 63 -7.48 -5.95 1.66
N ARG A 64 -7.27 -7.26 1.77
CA ARG A 64 -6.54 -7.89 2.87
C ARG A 64 -5.06 -8.10 2.54
N PRO A 65 -4.15 -7.97 3.49
CA PRO A 65 -2.76 -8.35 3.29
C PRO A 65 -2.62 -9.77 2.75
N LYS A 66 -1.61 -9.98 1.90
CA LYS A 66 -1.21 -11.30 1.42
C LYS A 66 0.23 -11.53 1.86
N ILE A 67 0.39 -12.36 2.88
CA ILE A 67 1.69 -12.67 3.48
C ILE A 67 1.84 -14.18 3.49
N GLY A 68 2.86 -14.71 2.84
CA GLY A 68 3.12 -16.15 2.83
C GLY A 68 3.72 -16.67 1.53
N ARG A 69 3.96 -17.98 1.50
CA ARG A 69 4.41 -18.66 0.29
C ARG A 69 3.31 -18.68 -0.75
N LEU A 70 3.69 -18.44 -1.98
CA LEU A 70 2.78 -18.53 -3.10
C LEU A 70 2.34 -19.98 -3.29
N ILE A 71 1.08 -20.17 -3.70
CA ILE A 71 0.47 -21.50 -3.86
C ILE A 71 0.06 -21.64 -5.32
N ASN A 72 0.47 -22.71 -5.99
CA ASN A 72 0.08 -22.98 -7.37
C ASN A 72 -1.38 -23.49 -7.46
N HIS A 73 -1.88 -23.63 -8.69
CA HIS A 73 -3.23 -24.13 -8.98
C HIS A 73 -3.53 -25.51 -8.38
N LYS A 74 -2.49 -26.35 -8.16
CA LYS A 74 -2.62 -27.67 -7.50
C LYS A 74 -2.62 -27.60 -5.97
N GLY A 75 -2.54 -26.39 -5.38
CA GLY A 75 -2.49 -26.22 -3.94
C GLY A 75 -1.11 -26.45 -3.30
N GLN A 76 -0.06 -26.56 -4.11
CA GLN A 76 1.31 -26.78 -3.63
C GLN A 76 2.01 -25.42 -3.42
N LYS A 77 2.74 -25.31 -2.32
CA LYS A 77 3.58 -24.13 -2.05
C LYS A 77 4.74 -24.06 -3.03
N LEU A 78 4.93 -22.94 -3.68
CA LEU A 78 6.08 -22.71 -4.55
C LEU A 78 7.32 -22.42 -3.71
N ASN A 79 8.40 -23.12 -4.00
CA ASN A 79 9.69 -22.89 -3.36
C ASN A 79 10.34 -21.60 -3.89
N GLY A 80 11.02 -20.88 -3.00
CA GLY A 80 11.76 -19.67 -3.36
C GLY A 80 10.92 -18.40 -3.52
N ILE A 81 9.58 -18.48 -3.43
CA ILE A 81 8.70 -17.31 -3.55
C ILE A 81 7.92 -17.10 -2.27
N TYR A 82 8.08 -15.92 -1.68
CA TYR A 82 7.33 -15.47 -0.52
C TYR A 82 6.73 -14.10 -0.81
N LEU A 83 5.42 -13.95 -0.62
CA LEU A 83 4.69 -12.72 -0.84
C LEU A 83 4.53 -11.92 0.44
N ALA A 84 4.63 -10.58 0.32
CA ALA A 84 4.25 -9.64 1.34
C ALA A 84 3.62 -8.41 0.65
N VAL A 85 2.37 -8.54 0.22
CA VAL A 85 1.62 -7.49 -0.48
C VAL A 85 0.50 -7.00 0.42
N MET A 86 0.47 -5.69 0.66
CA MET A 86 -0.52 -5.10 1.55
C MET A 86 -0.65 -3.59 1.37
N HIS A 87 -1.83 -3.08 1.66
CA HIS A 87 -1.99 -1.67 1.98
C HIS A 87 -1.29 -1.36 3.31
N SER A 88 -0.82 -0.13 3.48
CA SER A 88 -0.10 0.29 4.71
C SER A 88 1.15 -0.55 5.01
N GLY A 89 1.92 -0.88 3.97
CA GLY A 89 3.11 -1.72 4.06
C GLY A 89 4.13 -1.21 5.08
N ILE A 90 4.35 0.11 5.17
CA ILE A 90 5.27 0.70 6.16
C ILE A 90 4.82 0.40 7.58
N THR A 91 3.54 0.58 7.88
CA THR A 91 2.98 0.32 9.22
C THR A 91 3.07 -1.15 9.59
N ASN A 92 2.84 -2.04 8.63
CA ASN A 92 2.80 -3.48 8.85
C ASN A 92 4.16 -4.17 8.62
N ALA A 93 5.17 -3.45 8.13
CA ALA A 93 6.49 -4.02 7.84
C ALA A 93 7.12 -4.79 9.01
N PRO A 94 7.09 -4.30 10.26
CA PRO A 94 7.67 -5.04 11.38
C PRO A 94 7.00 -6.39 11.62
N LEU A 95 5.67 -6.45 11.49
CA LEU A 95 4.89 -7.67 11.67
C LEU A 95 5.13 -8.64 10.50
N ALA A 96 5.02 -8.15 9.28
CA ALA A 96 5.23 -8.94 8.08
C ALA A 96 6.67 -9.48 7.99
N GLY A 97 7.65 -8.63 8.34
CA GLY A 97 9.06 -9.01 8.37
C GLY A 97 9.33 -10.08 9.41
N LYS A 98 8.94 -9.84 10.67
CA LYS A 98 9.17 -10.80 11.75
C LYS A 98 8.54 -12.17 11.47
N PHE A 99 7.23 -12.21 11.28
CA PHE A 99 6.52 -13.47 11.14
C PHE A 99 6.74 -14.13 9.76
N GLY A 100 7.01 -13.32 8.74
CA GLY A 100 7.37 -13.85 7.42
C GLY A 100 8.73 -14.54 7.43
N ILE A 101 9.74 -13.93 8.04
CA ILE A 101 11.07 -14.54 8.17
C ILE A 101 11.02 -15.80 9.03
N ASP A 102 10.31 -15.75 10.16
CA ASP A 102 10.12 -16.92 11.02
C ASP A 102 9.50 -18.09 10.22
N GLU A 103 8.47 -17.82 9.39
CA GLU A 103 7.86 -18.83 8.54
C GLU A 103 8.82 -19.35 7.47
N VAL A 104 9.63 -18.48 6.87
CA VAL A 104 10.62 -18.89 5.85
C VAL A 104 11.67 -19.82 6.44
N ILE A 105 12.21 -19.49 7.62
CA ILE A 105 13.28 -20.25 8.28
C ILE A 105 12.77 -21.54 8.90
N THR A 106 11.65 -21.46 9.61
CA THR A 106 11.16 -22.61 10.43
C THR A 106 10.12 -23.47 9.72
N GLY A 107 9.55 -22.99 8.62
CA GLY A 107 8.39 -23.60 7.95
C GLY A 107 7.08 -23.46 8.72
N LYS A 108 7.11 -22.90 9.95
CA LYS A 108 5.94 -22.75 10.82
C LYS A 108 5.29 -21.40 10.67
N ARG A 109 4.01 -21.39 10.34
CA ARG A 109 3.22 -20.17 10.20
C ARG A 109 2.73 -19.68 11.55
N ASN A 110 2.93 -18.38 11.82
CA ASN A 110 2.39 -17.76 13.04
C ASN A 110 0.88 -17.55 12.91
N HIS A 111 0.15 -17.75 14.02
CA HIS A 111 -1.31 -17.60 14.07
C HIS A 111 -1.78 -16.17 13.75
N LEU A 112 -0.98 -15.15 14.04
CA LEU A 112 -1.30 -13.74 13.76
C LEU A 112 -1.38 -13.42 12.26
N ILE A 113 -0.69 -14.19 11.43
CA ILE A 113 -0.72 -13.99 9.97
C ILE A 113 -1.46 -15.11 9.22
N LYS A 114 -2.11 -16.03 9.94
CA LYS A 114 -2.77 -17.19 9.32
C LYS A 114 -3.82 -16.82 8.27
N ASP A 115 -4.60 -15.77 8.54
CA ASP A 115 -5.71 -15.33 7.69
C ASP A 115 -5.26 -14.47 6.50
N PHE A 116 -3.96 -14.16 6.42
CA PHE A 116 -3.35 -13.38 5.34
C PHE A 116 -2.61 -14.25 4.31
N SER A 117 -2.93 -15.53 4.25
CA SER A 117 -2.31 -16.42 3.26
C SER A 117 -2.64 -15.97 1.84
N PRO A 118 -1.66 -16.01 0.91
CA PRO A 118 -1.94 -15.83 -0.49
C PRO A 118 -2.98 -16.86 -0.96
N GLN A 119 -3.90 -16.42 -1.81
CA GLN A 119 -4.82 -17.34 -2.49
C GLN A 119 -4.05 -18.18 -3.51
N LYS A 120 -4.65 -19.29 -3.93
CA LYS A 120 -4.11 -20.08 -5.04
C LYS A 120 -4.03 -19.20 -6.29
N ILE A 121 -2.98 -19.41 -7.08
CA ILE A 121 -2.94 -18.85 -8.43
C ILE A 121 -4.05 -19.57 -9.21
N VAL A 122 -5.04 -18.80 -9.65
CA VAL A 122 -6.03 -19.27 -10.61
C VAL A 122 -5.47 -19.11 -12.01
N ASN A 123 -5.81 -19.99 -12.93
CA ASN A 123 -5.43 -19.86 -14.32
C ASN A 123 -6.12 -18.63 -14.93
N GLU A 124 -5.53 -18.06 -15.99
CA GLU A 124 -6.12 -16.90 -16.69
C GLU A 124 -7.53 -17.15 -17.23
N GLU A 125 -7.91 -18.41 -17.39
CA GLU A 125 -9.26 -18.84 -17.83
C GLU A 125 -10.33 -18.68 -16.73
N ASP A 126 -9.93 -18.43 -15.47
CA ASP A 126 -10.82 -18.26 -14.32
C ASP A 126 -11.02 -16.77 -13.94
N LEU A 127 -10.51 -15.84 -14.74
CA LEU A 127 -10.64 -14.39 -14.60
C LEU A 127 -11.58 -13.81 -15.66
#